data_aa09111f3b2fe6b573543dfa6e90414a
#
_entry.id   aa09111f3b2fe6b573543dfa6e90414a
#
_cell.length_a   1.000
_cell.length_b   1.000
_cell.length_c   1.000
_cell.angle_alpha   90.00
_cell.angle_beta   90.00
_cell.angle_gamma   90.00
#
_symmetry.space_group_name_H-M   'P 1'
#
loop_
_entity.id
_entity.type
_entity.pdbx_description
1 polymer ?
#
loop_
_entity_poly.entity_id
_entity_poly.type
_entity_poly.pdbx_seq_one_letter_code
_entity_poly.pdbx_strand_id
1 'polypeptide(L)'
;MIIDSDVIIEVLRGNTKTTAWLRKARDSGSAIRYSPVSRAEIRAGALVKERGAISALFESLAVLPIEASTGDLAGDQLSRFARSHSVQLGDALIAATALEHGEELATFNAKHFPGLKRIIAPDR
;
A
#
# COMPACT_ATOMS: atom_id res chain seq x y z
N MET A 1 5.50 -8.16 2.89
CA MET A 1 4.52 -7.18 3.40
C MET A 1 4.35 -6.06 2.40
N ILE A 2 3.11 -5.73 2.07
CA ILE A 2 2.78 -4.59 1.22
C ILE A 2 2.44 -3.42 2.14
N ILE A 3 2.95 -2.23 1.82
CA ILE A 3 2.59 -1.01 2.55
C ILE A 3 1.64 -0.17 1.71
N ASP A 4 0.54 0.27 2.33
CA ASP A 4 -0.45 1.13 1.71
C ASP A 4 0.06 2.57 1.56
N SER A 5 -0.57 3.34 0.70
CA SER A 5 -0.22 4.72 0.43
C SER A 5 -0.18 5.58 1.70
N ASP A 6 -1.11 5.36 2.64
CA ASP A 6 -1.15 6.13 3.89
C ASP A 6 0.09 5.92 4.76
N VAL A 7 0.65 4.71 4.77
CA VAL A 7 1.90 4.41 5.48
C VAL A 7 3.08 5.14 4.82
N ILE A 8 3.15 5.10 3.50
CA ILE A 8 4.19 5.79 2.73
C ILE A 8 4.13 7.29 2.98
N ILE A 9 2.93 7.86 2.98
CA ILE A 9 2.71 9.30 3.25
C ILE A 9 3.23 9.68 4.63
N GLU A 10 2.98 8.89 5.66
CA GLU A 10 3.49 9.18 7.01
C GLU A 10 5.02 9.16 7.06
N VAL A 11 5.66 8.23 6.36
CA VAL A 11 7.13 8.19 6.26
C VAL A 11 7.64 9.45 5.55
N LEU A 12 7.01 9.84 4.44
CA LEU A 12 7.40 11.04 3.68
C LEU A 12 7.20 12.33 4.48
N ARG A 13 6.20 12.35 5.38
CA ARG A 13 5.96 13.48 6.29
C ARG A 13 6.93 13.56 7.46
N GLY A 14 7.82 12.58 7.59
CA GLY A 14 8.79 12.54 8.68
C GLY A 14 8.24 11.98 9.99
N ASN A 15 7.17 11.19 9.95
CA ASN A 15 6.66 10.51 11.15
C ASN A 15 7.69 9.50 11.65
N THR A 16 8.33 9.81 12.79
CA THR A 16 9.43 9.00 13.32
C THR A 16 8.97 7.64 13.83
N LYS A 17 7.76 7.54 14.37
CA LYS A 17 7.21 6.27 14.86
C LYS A 17 6.93 5.31 13.71
N THR A 18 6.31 5.78 12.66
CA THR A 18 6.02 4.97 11.46
C THR A 18 7.31 4.54 10.78
N THR A 19 8.26 5.46 10.64
CA THR A 19 9.57 5.16 10.03
C THR A 19 10.33 4.12 10.84
N ALA A 20 10.36 4.24 12.16
CA ALA A 20 11.01 3.29 13.05
C ALA A 20 10.35 1.91 12.98
N TRP A 21 9.01 1.87 12.95
CA TRP A 21 8.25 0.64 12.80
C TRP A 21 8.62 -0.08 11.50
N LEU A 22 8.65 0.66 10.39
CA LEU A 22 8.98 0.11 9.08
C LEU A 22 10.42 -0.40 9.02
N ARG A 23 11.34 0.36 9.58
CA ARG A 23 12.76 -0.04 9.67
C ARG A 23 12.94 -1.32 10.48
N LYS A 24 12.24 -1.43 11.60
CA LYS A 24 12.25 -2.63 12.45
C LYS A 24 11.71 -3.85 11.69
N ALA A 25 10.62 -3.69 10.95
CA ALA A 25 10.06 -4.77 10.12
C ALA A 25 11.08 -5.25 9.08
N ARG A 26 11.73 -4.31 8.38
CA ARG A 26 12.78 -4.62 7.41
C ARG A 26 13.96 -5.34 8.06
N ASP A 27 14.43 -4.84 9.19
CA ASP A 27 15.60 -5.42 9.89
C ASP A 27 15.29 -6.81 10.46
N SER A 28 14.01 -7.11 10.70
CA SER A 28 13.54 -8.45 11.10
C SER A 28 13.39 -9.42 9.93
N GLY A 29 13.73 -9.01 8.71
CA GLY A 29 13.69 -9.84 7.52
C GLY A 29 12.45 -9.70 6.65
N SER A 30 11.52 -8.81 6.98
CA SER A 30 10.35 -8.56 6.13
C SER A 30 10.77 -7.84 4.86
N ALA A 31 10.40 -8.39 3.70
CA ALA A 31 10.52 -7.66 2.44
C ALA A 31 9.40 -6.61 2.39
N ILE A 32 9.77 -5.36 2.22
CA ILE A 32 8.82 -4.25 2.14
C ILE A 32 8.54 -3.94 0.68
N ARG A 33 7.26 -4.07 0.30
CA ARG A 33 6.82 -3.96 -1.09
C ARG A 33 5.71 -2.94 -1.23
N TYR A 34 5.49 -2.45 -2.44
CA TYR A 34 4.41 -1.52 -2.74
C TYR A 34 3.75 -1.84 -4.09
N SER A 35 2.52 -1.34 -4.26
CA SER A 35 1.80 -1.39 -5.54
C SER A 35 2.07 -0.13 -6.36
N PRO A 36 2.14 -0.22 -7.70
CA PRO A 36 2.18 0.95 -8.57
C PRO A 36 1.04 1.95 -8.32
N VAL A 37 -0.10 1.49 -7.79
CA VAL A 37 -1.21 2.35 -7.38
C VAL A 37 -0.74 3.40 -6.36
N SER A 38 -0.01 2.97 -5.33
CA SER A 38 0.52 3.89 -4.31
C SER A 38 1.45 4.92 -4.90
N ARG A 39 2.30 4.51 -5.82
CA ARG A 39 3.22 5.43 -6.50
C ARG A 39 2.46 6.47 -7.32
N ALA A 40 1.40 6.07 -8.01
CA ALA A 40 0.55 6.98 -8.79
C ALA A 40 -0.19 7.96 -7.89
N GLU A 41 -0.81 7.49 -6.81
CA GLU A 41 -1.55 8.33 -5.88
C GLU A 41 -0.66 9.39 -5.22
N ILE A 42 0.50 8.98 -4.75
CA ILE A 42 1.44 9.88 -4.07
C ILE A 42 2.03 10.90 -5.05
N ARG A 43 2.42 10.45 -6.24
CA ARG A 43 2.95 11.36 -7.26
C ARG A 43 1.91 12.39 -7.71
N ALA A 44 0.65 11.99 -7.83
CA ALA A 44 -0.43 12.89 -8.24
C ALA A 44 -0.65 14.04 -7.26
N GLY A 45 -0.45 13.82 -5.97
CA GLY A 45 -0.60 14.84 -4.93
C GLY A 45 0.68 15.58 -4.58
N ALA A 46 1.81 15.26 -5.20
CA ALA A 46 3.12 15.78 -4.81
C ALA A 46 3.44 17.13 -5.48
N LEU A 47 4.13 18.00 -4.73
CA LEU A 47 4.76 19.18 -5.29
C LEU A 47 6.01 18.76 -6.07
N VAL A 48 6.40 19.57 -7.06
CA VAL A 48 7.59 19.29 -7.88
C VAL A 48 8.84 19.11 -7.01
N LYS A 49 9.00 19.95 -5.98
CA LYS A 49 10.14 19.89 -5.06
C LYS A 49 10.21 18.60 -4.22
N GLU A 50 9.09 17.88 -4.11
CA GLU A 50 9.00 16.64 -3.33
C GLU A 50 9.34 15.39 -4.16
N ARG A 51 9.34 15.51 -5.48
CA ARG A 51 9.48 14.34 -6.39
C ARG A 51 10.78 13.57 -6.20
N GLY A 52 11.87 14.28 -5.89
CA GLY A 52 13.17 13.62 -5.65
C GLY A 52 13.14 12.68 -4.44
N ALA A 53 12.61 13.16 -3.32
CA ALA A 53 12.49 12.34 -2.09
C ALA A 53 11.51 11.17 -2.28
N ILE A 54 10.41 11.40 -3.00
CA ILE A 54 9.42 10.37 -3.31
C ILE A 54 10.05 9.25 -4.15
N SER A 55 10.74 9.62 -5.23
CA SER A 55 11.42 8.64 -6.09
C SER A 55 12.46 7.83 -5.31
N ALA A 56 13.25 8.50 -4.48
CA ALA A 56 14.27 7.84 -3.65
C ALA A 56 13.64 6.82 -2.70
N LEU A 57 12.51 7.15 -2.09
CA LEU A 57 11.82 6.21 -1.20
C LEU A 57 11.33 4.99 -1.97
N PHE A 58 10.65 5.16 -3.09
CA PHE A 58 10.15 4.04 -3.89
C PHE A 58 11.28 3.16 -4.45
N GLU A 59 12.41 3.75 -4.82
CA GLU A 59 13.57 3.00 -5.29
C GLU A 59 14.21 2.14 -4.20
N SER A 60 13.99 2.50 -2.92
CA SER A 60 14.44 1.68 -1.78
C SER A 60 13.51 0.50 -1.47
N LEU A 61 12.35 0.42 -2.11
CA LEU A 61 11.34 -0.60 -1.90
C LEU A 61 11.20 -1.48 -3.13
N ALA A 62 10.59 -2.65 -2.97
CA ALA A 62 10.30 -3.55 -4.09
C ALA A 62 8.88 -3.33 -4.60
N VAL A 63 8.72 -3.24 -5.92
CA VAL A 63 7.41 -3.11 -6.56
C VAL A 63 6.79 -4.47 -6.81
N LEU A 64 5.48 -4.60 -6.59
CA LEU A 64 4.69 -5.73 -7.07
C LEU A 64 3.85 -5.26 -8.26
N PRO A 65 4.09 -5.80 -9.46
CA PRO A 65 3.41 -5.31 -10.67
C PRO A 65 1.93 -5.67 -10.67
N ILE A 66 1.15 -4.88 -11.41
CA ILE A 66 -0.26 -5.14 -11.68
C ILE A 66 -0.37 -5.84 -13.02
N GLU A 67 -1.01 -7.01 -13.02
CA GLU A 67 -1.20 -7.82 -14.21
C GLU A 67 -2.70 -8.01 -14.50
N ALA A 68 -3.04 -8.71 -15.57
CA ALA A 68 -4.44 -8.98 -15.92
C ALA A 68 -5.18 -9.71 -14.80
N SER A 69 -4.53 -10.70 -14.18
CA SER A 69 -5.08 -11.45 -13.05
C SER A 69 -5.37 -10.55 -11.84
N THR A 70 -4.51 -9.57 -11.60
CA THR A 70 -4.73 -8.57 -10.54
C THR A 70 -5.99 -7.76 -10.82
N GLY A 71 -6.21 -7.40 -12.08
CA GLY A 71 -7.41 -6.69 -12.51
C GLY A 71 -8.68 -7.49 -12.24
N ASP A 72 -8.68 -8.78 -12.54
CA ASP A 72 -9.82 -9.67 -12.29
C ASP A 72 -10.14 -9.75 -10.79
N LEU A 73 -9.13 -9.96 -9.96
CA LEU A 73 -9.31 -10.00 -8.50
C LEU A 73 -9.81 -8.65 -7.95
N ALA A 74 -9.31 -7.55 -8.47
CA ALA A 74 -9.77 -6.21 -8.08
C ALA A 74 -11.24 -6.01 -8.46
N GLY A 75 -11.65 -6.48 -9.63
CA GLY A 75 -13.04 -6.47 -10.07
C GLY A 75 -13.95 -7.23 -9.10
N ASP A 76 -13.51 -8.39 -8.62
CA ASP A 76 -14.23 -9.16 -7.62
C ASP A 76 -14.38 -8.40 -6.31
N GLN A 77 -13.33 -7.73 -5.85
CA GLN A 77 -13.37 -6.90 -4.65
C GLN A 77 -14.37 -5.73 -4.80
N LEU A 78 -14.36 -5.05 -5.92
CA LEU A 78 -15.31 -3.96 -6.21
C LEU A 78 -16.75 -4.47 -6.25
N SER A 79 -16.98 -5.58 -6.92
CA SER A 79 -18.32 -6.19 -7.02
C SER A 79 -18.89 -6.53 -5.62
N ARG A 80 -18.05 -6.99 -4.71
CA ARG A 80 -18.48 -7.40 -3.37
C ARG A 80 -18.59 -6.24 -2.38
N PHE A 81 -17.73 -5.23 -2.46
CA PHE A 81 -17.53 -4.28 -1.37
C PHE A 81 -17.64 -2.80 -1.74
N ALA A 82 -17.76 -2.43 -3.02
CA ALA A 82 -17.81 -1.03 -3.41
C ALA A 82 -18.97 -0.27 -2.75
N ARG A 83 -20.16 -0.88 -2.69
CA ARG A 83 -21.35 -0.26 -2.09
C ARG A 83 -21.33 -0.27 -0.56
N SER A 84 -20.99 -1.42 0.04
CA SER A 84 -21.10 -1.60 1.50
C SER A 84 -19.94 -0.96 2.26
N HIS A 85 -18.75 -0.88 1.67
CA HIS A 85 -17.52 -0.44 2.33
C HIS A 85 -16.84 0.73 1.63
N SER A 86 -17.46 1.30 0.62
CA SER A 86 -16.90 2.42 -0.17
C SER A 86 -15.50 2.12 -0.73
N VAL A 87 -15.26 0.87 -1.10
CA VAL A 87 -13.99 0.45 -1.70
C VAL A 87 -13.87 1.06 -3.09
N GLN A 88 -12.77 1.76 -3.33
CA GLN A 88 -12.45 2.38 -4.62
C GLN A 88 -11.49 1.50 -5.42
N LEU A 89 -11.29 1.85 -6.69
CA LEU A 89 -10.43 1.08 -7.59
C LEU A 89 -9.01 0.90 -7.03
N GLY A 90 -8.42 1.96 -6.49
CA GLY A 90 -7.08 1.89 -5.90
C GLY A 90 -7.00 0.89 -4.76
N ASP A 91 -7.97 0.93 -3.83
CA ASP A 91 -8.05 -0.01 -2.71
C ASP A 91 -8.19 -1.44 -3.20
N ALA A 92 -9.07 -1.65 -4.20
CA ALA A 92 -9.31 -2.96 -4.77
C ALA A 92 -8.07 -3.55 -5.44
N LEU A 93 -7.29 -2.72 -6.15
CA LEU A 93 -6.04 -3.16 -6.78
C LEU A 93 -4.96 -3.51 -5.75
N ILE A 94 -4.86 -2.75 -4.67
CA ILE A 94 -3.93 -3.05 -3.58
C ILE A 94 -4.34 -4.35 -2.88
N ALA A 95 -5.64 -4.52 -2.58
CA ALA A 95 -6.16 -5.75 -1.99
C ALA A 95 -5.89 -6.96 -2.89
N ALA A 96 -6.16 -6.83 -4.18
CA ALA A 96 -5.93 -7.88 -5.17
C ALA A 96 -4.44 -8.29 -5.22
N THR A 97 -3.54 -7.31 -5.16
CA THR A 97 -2.10 -7.57 -5.13
C THR A 97 -1.71 -8.37 -3.88
N ALA A 98 -2.25 -8.01 -2.72
CA ALA A 98 -2.01 -8.74 -1.48
C ALA A 98 -2.53 -10.18 -1.54
N LEU A 99 -3.72 -10.38 -2.06
CA LEU A 99 -4.32 -11.72 -2.24
C LEU A 99 -3.51 -12.57 -3.23
N GLU A 100 -3.14 -11.99 -4.35
CA GLU A 100 -2.42 -12.68 -5.42
C GLU A 100 -1.05 -13.17 -4.98
N HIS A 101 -0.36 -12.40 -4.17
CA HIS A 101 0.99 -12.70 -3.69
C HIS A 101 1.05 -13.30 -2.28
N GLY A 102 -0.09 -13.52 -1.64
CA GLY A 102 -0.13 -14.05 -0.27
C GLY A 102 0.55 -13.14 0.75
N GLU A 103 0.50 -11.83 0.52
CA GLU A 103 1.15 -10.83 1.36
C GLU A 103 0.19 -10.24 2.39
N GLU A 104 0.72 -9.89 3.55
CA GLU A 104 -0.03 -9.04 4.49
C GLU A 104 0.05 -7.57 4.07
N LEU A 105 -0.97 -6.79 4.44
CA LEU A 105 -1.05 -5.37 4.14
C LEU A 105 -0.87 -4.55 5.42
N ALA A 106 0.06 -3.61 5.38
CA ALA A 106 0.21 -2.60 6.43
C ALA A 106 -0.54 -1.33 6.02
N THR A 107 -1.54 -0.96 6.79
CA THR A 107 -2.40 0.20 6.52
C THR A 107 -2.96 0.78 7.80
N PHE A 108 -3.30 2.07 7.78
CA PHE A 108 -4.05 2.73 8.85
C PHE A 108 -5.57 2.71 8.60
N ASN A 109 -6.01 2.21 7.43
CA ASN A 109 -7.40 2.22 6.99
C ASN A 109 -7.92 0.82 6.68
N ALA A 110 -7.85 -0.09 7.65
CA ALA A 110 -8.30 -1.47 7.49
C ALA A 110 -9.74 -1.59 6.95
N LYS A 111 -10.60 -0.64 7.25
CA LYS A 111 -12.00 -0.61 6.79
C LYS A 111 -12.15 -0.56 5.27
N HIS A 112 -11.14 -0.09 4.54
CA HIS A 112 -11.14 -0.04 3.07
C HIS A 112 -10.70 -1.36 2.43
N PHE A 113 -10.32 -2.34 3.26
CA PHE A 113 -9.83 -3.64 2.79
C PHE A 113 -10.60 -4.80 3.42
N PRO A 114 -11.95 -4.81 3.28
CA PRO A 114 -12.78 -5.83 3.94
C PRO A 114 -12.53 -7.25 3.43
N GLY A 115 -11.96 -7.39 2.24
CA GLY A 115 -11.63 -8.70 1.66
C GLY A 115 -10.32 -9.30 2.17
N LEU A 116 -9.54 -8.56 2.97
CA LEU A 116 -8.25 -9.03 3.48
C LEU A 116 -8.37 -9.50 4.93
N LYS A 117 -7.71 -10.62 5.24
CA LYS A 117 -7.62 -11.16 6.61
C LYS A 117 -6.33 -10.78 7.31
N ARG A 118 -5.26 -10.55 6.53
CA ARG A 118 -3.92 -10.28 7.06
C ARG A 118 -3.60 -8.81 6.91
N ILE A 119 -4.05 -8.03 7.88
CA ILE A 119 -3.84 -6.57 7.95
C ILE A 119 -3.07 -6.24 9.22
N ILE A 120 -2.07 -5.38 9.08
CA ILE A 120 -1.27 -4.88 10.19
C ILE A 120 -1.40 -3.36 10.26
N ALA A 121 -1.58 -2.82 11.47
CA ALA A 121 -1.53 -1.39 11.71
C ALA A 121 -0.12 -0.99 12.14
N PRO A 122 0.61 -0.19 11.34
CA PRO A 122 1.90 0.34 11.78
C PRO A 122 1.76 1.28 12.97
N ASP A 123 2.88 1.51 13.67
CA ASP A 123 2.95 2.58 14.67
C ASP A 123 2.83 3.95 13.98
N ARG A 124 2.21 4.88 14.68
CA ARG A 124 1.95 6.19 14.10
C ARG A 124 2.19 7.34 15.08
#